data_99239e739e6e70fc52b1463b82c9a2a2
#
_entry.id   99239e739e6e70fc52b1463b82c9a2a2
#
_cell.length_a   1.000
_cell.length_b   1.000
_cell.length_c   1.000
_cell.angle_alpha   90.00
_cell.angle_beta   90.00
_cell.angle_gamma   90.00
#
_symmetry.space_group_name_H-M   'P 1'
#
loop_
_entity.id
_entity.type
_entity.pdbx_description
1 polymer ?
#
loop_
_entity_poly.entity_id
_entity_poly.type
_entity_poly.pdbx_seq_one_letter_code
_entity_poly.pdbx_strand_id
1 'polypeptide(L)'
;MAQAQWTVQALLDLFDAEPVGENTFTAQTGPAGEDERQVVEGTQVLAQSIVAAAKRFPEKSIRSAYAVFARAVMVAAGPVELEIDVVSQGRSTATAVVTAKQNGKRCI
;
A
#
# COMPACT_ATOMS: atom_id res chain seq x y z
N MET A 1 -16.06 25.52 4.96
CA MET A 1 -14.98 24.69 5.38
C MET A 1 -14.12 24.27 4.20
N ALA A 2 -12.84 24.27 4.43
CA ALA A 2 -11.93 23.96 3.36
C ALA A 2 -11.98 22.47 3.05
N GLN A 3 -12.19 22.14 1.80
CA GLN A 3 -12.04 20.76 1.36
C GLN A 3 -10.55 20.46 1.23
N ALA A 4 -10.18 19.24 1.51
CA ALA A 4 -8.83 18.79 1.26
C ALA A 4 -8.58 18.90 -0.25
N GLN A 5 -7.62 19.74 -0.63
CA GLN A 5 -7.27 19.88 -2.03
C GLN A 5 -6.20 18.85 -2.35
N TRP A 6 -6.54 17.93 -3.24
CA TRP A 6 -5.60 16.94 -3.69
C TRP A 6 -4.66 17.55 -4.71
N THR A 7 -3.38 17.50 -4.39
CA THR A 7 -2.32 17.87 -5.32
C THR A 7 -1.61 16.59 -5.74
N VAL A 8 -0.81 16.67 -6.78
CA VAL A 8 0.03 15.54 -7.19
C VAL A 8 0.94 15.13 -6.04
N GLN A 9 1.50 16.09 -5.33
CA GLN A 9 2.41 15.79 -4.21
C GLN A 9 1.67 15.09 -3.08
N ALA A 10 0.45 15.52 -2.75
CA ALA A 10 -0.33 14.88 -1.71
C ALA A 10 -0.65 13.42 -2.08
N LEU A 11 -0.93 13.16 -3.35
CA LEU A 11 -1.20 11.81 -3.82
C LEU A 11 0.06 10.94 -3.76
N LEU A 12 1.21 11.49 -4.16
CA LEU A 12 2.48 10.76 -4.07
C LEU A 12 2.82 10.46 -2.62
N ASP A 13 2.58 11.40 -1.71
CA ASP A 13 2.82 11.18 -0.29
C ASP A 13 1.91 10.09 0.27
N LEU A 14 0.67 10.05 -0.18
CA LEU A 14 -0.27 9.02 0.26
C LEU A 14 0.19 7.63 -0.18
N PHE A 15 0.71 7.52 -1.40
CA PHE A 15 1.16 6.23 -1.93
C PHE A 15 2.53 5.82 -1.40
N ASP A 16 3.22 6.70 -0.69
CA ASP A 16 4.59 6.47 -0.25
C ASP A 16 4.61 5.60 1.00
N ALA A 17 4.64 4.29 0.80
CA ALA A 17 4.77 3.34 1.90
C ALA A 17 6.13 3.49 2.57
N GLU A 18 6.15 3.55 3.91
CA GLU A 18 7.38 3.74 4.67
C GLU A 18 7.90 2.42 5.20
N PRO A 19 9.19 2.14 5.04
CA PRO A 19 9.77 0.92 5.58
C PRO A 19 9.84 0.99 7.11
N VAL A 20 9.41 -0.10 7.74
CA VAL A 20 9.52 -0.28 9.19
C VAL A 20 10.32 -1.53 9.52
N GLY A 21 10.83 -2.21 8.53
CA GLY A 21 11.68 -3.39 8.62
C GLY A 21 12.14 -3.75 7.21
N GLU A 22 12.90 -4.84 7.08
CA GLU A 22 13.40 -5.24 5.77
C GLU A 22 12.29 -5.58 4.80
N ASN A 23 11.26 -6.27 5.29
CA ASN A 23 10.15 -6.73 4.46
C ASN A 23 8.80 -6.23 4.95
N THR A 24 8.80 -5.17 5.75
CA THR A 24 7.57 -4.64 6.33
C THR A 24 7.52 -3.13 6.11
N PHE A 25 6.37 -2.67 5.65
CA PHE A 25 6.11 -1.27 5.37
C PHE A 25 4.81 -0.86 6.04
N THR A 26 4.66 0.43 6.28
CA THR A 26 3.41 0.99 6.76
C THR A 26 2.89 1.99 5.73
N ALA A 27 1.58 2.04 5.57
CA ALA A 27 0.94 2.93 4.62
C ALA A 27 -0.25 3.62 5.28
N GLN A 28 -0.45 4.88 4.94
CA GLN A 28 -1.55 5.67 5.49
C GLN A 28 -2.84 5.38 4.75
N THR A 29 -3.95 5.49 5.46
CA THR A 29 -5.27 5.35 4.84
C THR A 29 -5.74 6.65 4.20
N GLY A 30 -5.10 7.75 4.54
CA GLY A 30 -5.48 9.07 4.07
C GLY A 30 -6.38 9.78 5.08
N PRO A 31 -6.68 11.05 4.85
CA PRO A 31 -7.56 11.80 5.75
C PRO A 31 -8.97 11.23 5.69
N ALA A 32 -9.65 11.25 6.81
CA ALA A 32 -11.08 10.96 6.84
C ALA A 32 -11.77 12.03 5.99
N GLY A 33 -12.38 11.60 4.89
CA GLY A 33 -12.98 12.53 3.98
C GLY A 33 -14.28 13.11 4.50
N GLU A 34 -14.63 14.28 3.98
CA GLU A 34 -15.91 14.89 4.26
C GLU A 34 -17.06 14.17 3.59
N ASP A 35 -16.75 13.37 2.61
CA ASP A 35 -17.73 12.53 1.92
C ASP A 35 -18.17 11.34 2.75
N GLU A 36 -17.72 11.26 4.00
CA GLU A 36 -18.03 10.18 4.92
C GLU A 36 -17.59 8.80 4.43
N ARG A 37 -16.70 8.78 3.44
CA ARG A 37 -16.17 7.53 2.94
C ARG A 37 -15.34 6.86 4.02
N GLN A 38 -15.75 5.68 4.42
CA GLN A 38 -15.08 4.92 5.48
C GLN A 38 -14.13 3.86 4.94
N VAL A 39 -14.26 3.53 3.67
CA VAL A 39 -13.50 2.46 3.03
C VAL A 39 -12.43 3.07 2.14
N VAL A 40 -11.21 2.58 2.28
CA VAL A 40 -10.11 2.94 1.39
C VAL A 40 -10.29 2.20 0.06
N GLU A 41 -10.14 2.90 -1.04
CA GLU A 41 -10.25 2.26 -2.35
C GLU A 41 -9.15 1.23 -2.55
N GLY A 42 -9.51 0.09 -3.12
CA GLY A 42 -8.56 -1.00 -3.33
C GLY A 42 -7.38 -0.58 -4.20
N THR A 43 -7.60 0.28 -5.19
CA THR A 43 -6.52 0.76 -6.05
C THR A 43 -5.48 1.57 -5.28
N GLN A 44 -5.89 2.28 -4.22
CA GLN A 44 -4.94 2.98 -3.37
C GLN A 44 -4.03 1.98 -2.64
N VAL A 45 -4.60 0.94 -2.07
CA VAL A 45 -3.82 -0.07 -1.35
C VAL A 45 -2.92 -0.84 -2.32
N LEU A 46 -3.41 -1.12 -3.53
CA LEU A 46 -2.58 -1.73 -4.56
C LEU A 46 -1.40 -0.84 -4.92
N ALA A 47 -1.63 0.46 -5.11
CA ALA A 47 -0.56 1.41 -5.41
C ALA A 47 0.49 1.46 -4.29
N GLN A 48 0.05 1.49 -3.04
CA GLN A 48 0.94 1.47 -1.88
C GLN A 48 1.74 0.17 -1.82
N SER A 49 1.11 -0.94 -2.15
CA SER A 49 1.79 -2.25 -2.19
C SER A 49 2.86 -2.28 -3.30
N ILE A 50 2.58 -1.69 -4.45
CA ILE A 50 3.53 -1.59 -5.55
C ILE A 50 4.72 -0.73 -5.13
N VAL A 51 4.47 0.40 -4.46
CA VAL A 51 5.54 1.27 -3.96
C VAL A 51 6.41 0.53 -2.95
N ALA A 52 5.80 -0.21 -2.04
CA ALA A 52 6.56 -1.01 -1.06
C ALA A 52 7.46 -2.04 -1.76
N ALA A 53 6.91 -2.75 -2.74
CA ALA A 53 7.69 -3.72 -3.50
C ALA A 53 8.81 -3.05 -4.29
N ALA A 54 8.55 -1.90 -4.88
CA ALA A 54 9.57 -1.16 -5.62
C ALA A 54 10.72 -0.72 -4.70
N LYS A 55 10.41 -0.32 -3.48
CA LYS A 55 11.43 0.04 -2.50
C LYS A 55 12.22 -1.17 -2.02
N ARG A 56 11.57 -2.32 -1.92
CA ARG A 56 12.24 -3.57 -1.54
C ARG A 56 13.22 -4.04 -2.61
N PHE A 57 12.89 -3.78 -3.88
CA PHE A 57 13.71 -4.16 -5.02
C PHE A 57 14.06 -2.93 -5.86
N PRO A 58 14.90 -2.02 -5.33
CA PRO A 58 15.12 -0.72 -5.98
C PRO A 58 15.82 -0.81 -7.35
N GLU A 59 16.43 -1.95 -7.65
CA GLU A 59 17.14 -2.15 -8.92
C GLU A 59 16.24 -2.76 -10.01
N LYS A 60 14.99 -3.05 -9.68
CA LYS A 60 14.08 -3.73 -10.61
C LYS A 60 12.87 -2.86 -10.90
N SER A 61 12.35 -2.99 -12.11
CA SER A 61 11.13 -2.30 -12.53
C SER A 61 9.93 -3.20 -12.34
N ILE A 62 8.80 -2.61 -12.00
CA ILE A 62 7.54 -3.34 -11.89
C ILE A 62 7.12 -3.80 -13.29
N ARG A 63 6.86 -5.09 -13.43
CA ARG A 63 6.42 -5.69 -14.70
C ARG A 63 4.93 -5.97 -14.69
N SER A 64 4.44 -6.54 -13.61
CA SER A 64 3.03 -6.86 -13.49
C SER A 64 2.66 -6.94 -12.02
N ALA A 65 1.40 -6.69 -11.73
CA ALA A 65 0.84 -6.85 -10.40
C ALA A 65 -0.64 -7.14 -10.53
N TYR A 66 -1.15 -7.97 -9.62
CA TYR A 66 -2.58 -8.08 -9.46
C TYR A 66 -2.89 -8.29 -7.99
N ALA A 67 -4.11 -7.98 -7.59
CA ALA A 67 -4.50 -8.04 -6.20
C ALA A 67 -5.79 -8.81 -6.03
N VAL A 68 -5.88 -9.51 -4.90
CA VAL A 68 -7.10 -10.16 -4.46
C VAL A 68 -7.55 -9.43 -3.19
N PHE A 69 -8.74 -8.86 -3.24
CA PHE A 69 -9.27 -8.09 -2.13
C PHE A 69 -10.11 -9.00 -1.26
N ALA A 70 -9.62 -9.29 -0.06
CA ALA A 70 -10.28 -10.21 0.86
C ALA A 70 -11.15 -9.49 1.88
N ARG A 71 -10.77 -8.26 2.23
CA ARG A 71 -11.46 -7.49 3.26
C ARG A 71 -11.25 -6.00 2.98
N ALA A 72 -12.26 -5.19 3.24
CA ALA A 72 -12.15 -3.76 3.06
C ALA A 72 -11.14 -3.15 4.05
N VAL A 73 -10.34 -2.21 3.54
CA VAL A 73 -9.47 -1.40 4.37
C VAL A 73 -10.28 -0.19 4.83
N MET A 74 -10.31 0.04 6.12
CA MET A 74 -11.14 1.08 6.72
C MET A 74 -10.28 2.29 7.09
N VAL A 75 -10.75 3.48 6.74
CA VAL A 75 -10.02 4.72 7.05
C VAL A 75 -9.78 4.85 8.55
N ALA A 76 -10.78 4.53 9.36
CA ALA A 76 -10.71 4.73 10.81
C ALA A 76 -9.93 3.65 11.54
N ALA A 77 -9.54 2.56 10.87
CA ALA A 77 -8.89 1.43 11.55
C ALA A 77 -7.37 1.59 11.69
N GLY A 78 -6.83 2.72 11.24
CA GLY A 78 -5.40 3.01 11.38
C GLY A 78 -4.59 2.63 10.17
N PRO A 79 -3.27 2.76 10.27
CA PRO A 79 -2.38 2.49 9.14
C PRO A 79 -2.47 1.05 8.67
N VAL A 80 -2.16 0.85 7.40
CA VAL A 80 -2.08 -0.48 6.80
C VAL A 80 -0.65 -0.99 6.94
N GLU A 81 -0.51 -2.22 7.41
CA GLU A 81 0.78 -2.90 7.44
C GLU A 81 0.93 -3.70 6.16
N LEU A 82 2.04 -3.51 5.47
CA LEU A 82 2.36 -4.21 4.25
C LEU A 82 3.53 -5.15 4.51
N GLU A 83 3.29 -6.44 4.40
CA GLU A 83 4.32 -7.46 4.60
C GLU A 83 4.70 -8.06 3.26
N ILE A 84 5.98 -8.08 2.96
CA ILE A 84 6.50 -8.60 1.70
C ILE A 84 7.08 -9.99 1.92
N ASP A 85 6.57 -10.95 1.19
CA ASP A 85 7.12 -12.30 1.14
C ASP A 85 7.79 -12.48 -0.22
N VAL A 86 9.11 -12.58 -0.21
CA VAL A 86 9.89 -12.75 -1.44
C VAL A 86 9.77 -14.22 -1.85
N VAL A 87 9.04 -14.47 -2.93
CA VAL A 87 8.83 -15.82 -3.44
C VAL A 87 10.07 -16.30 -4.19
N SER A 88 10.63 -15.44 -5.04
CA SER A 88 11.85 -15.75 -5.76
C SER A 88 12.58 -14.46 -6.08
N GLN A 89 13.90 -14.52 -6.11
CA GLN A 89 14.72 -13.36 -6.43
C GLN A 89 15.92 -13.83 -7.22
N GLY A 90 16.01 -13.34 -8.45
CA GLY A 90 17.13 -13.60 -9.34
C GLY A 90 17.80 -12.31 -9.73
N ARG A 91 18.74 -12.43 -10.66
CA ARG A 91 19.47 -11.27 -11.17
C ARG A 91 18.55 -10.34 -11.95
N SER A 92 17.69 -10.90 -12.77
CA SER A 92 16.85 -10.12 -13.69
C SER A 92 15.46 -9.84 -13.15
N THR A 93 14.90 -10.78 -12.38
CA THR A 93 13.50 -10.68 -11.94
C THR A 93 13.36 -11.08 -10.49
N ALA A 94 12.30 -10.60 -9.87
CA ALA A 94 11.89 -11.03 -8.55
C ALA A 94 10.37 -11.18 -8.54
N THR A 95 9.88 -12.10 -7.74
CA THR A 95 8.46 -12.28 -7.50
C THR A 95 8.22 -12.20 -6.00
N ALA A 96 7.25 -11.41 -5.61
CA ALA A 96 6.91 -11.24 -4.21
C ALA A 96 5.40 -11.19 -4.04
N VAL A 97 4.96 -11.60 -2.87
CA VAL A 97 3.58 -11.43 -2.42
C VAL A 97 3.58 -10.35 -1.36
N VAL A 98 2.77 -9.32 -1.55
CA VAL A 98 2.56 -8.28 -0.54
C VAL A 98 1.22 -8.54 0.12
N THR A 99 1.24 -8.72 1.43
CA THR A 99 0.02 -8.90 2.21
C THR A 99 -0.26 -7.60 2.95
N ALA A 100 -1.43 -7.03 2.73
CA ALA A 100 -1.87 -5.83 3.43
C ALA A 100 -2.75 -6.25 4.60
N LYS A 101 -2.40 -5.78 5.78
CA LYS A 101 -3.13 -6.08 7.01
C LYS A 101 -3.52 -4.80 7.71
N GLN A 102 -4.62 -4.86 8.41
CA GLN A 102 -5.08 -3.78 9.25
C GLN A 102 -5.56 -4.40 10.56
N ASN A 103 -4.98 -3.96 11.67
CA ASN A 103 -5.24 -4.53 12.99
C ASN A 103 -5.06 -6.05 13.03
N GLY A 104 -4.03 -6.54 12.34
CA GLY A 104 -3.70 -7.96 12.29
C GLY A 104 -4.56 -8.79 11.36
N LYS A 105 -5.52 -8.17 10.64
CA LYS A 105 -6.41 -8.90 9.74
C LYS A 105 -6.02 -8.62 8.29
N ARG A 106 -5.93 -9.67 7.51
CA ARG A 106 -5.54 -9.59 6.11
C ARG A 106 -6.65 -8.91 5.29
N CYS A 107 -6.26 -7.91 4.51
CA CYS A 107 -7.16 -7.18 3.61
C CYS A 107 -6.88 -7.51 2.14
N ILE A 108 -5.63 -7.69 1.80
CA ILE A 108 -5.21 -7.99 0.42
C ILE A 108 -4.15 -9.07 0.45
#